data_8797f9fae0c556b9e7a3e5b690a8b921
#
_entry.id   8797f9fae0c556b9e7a3e5b690a8b921
#
_cell.length_a   1.000
_cell.length_b   1.000
_cell.length_c   1.000
_cell.angle_alpha   90.00
_cell.angle_beta   90.00
_cell.angle_gamma   90.00
#
_symmetry.space_group_name_H-M   'P 1'
#
loop_
_entity.id
_entity.type
_entity.pdbx_description
1 polymer ?
#
loop_
_entity_poly.entity_id
_entity_poly.type
_entity_poly.pdbx_seq_one_letter_code
_entity_poly.pdbx_strand_id
1 'polypeptide(L)'
;MSIEPFQVPLYQPLMKRLDLFFKAGDPAGIPLLDKKAIISGFPGNFMTQAMRVGIEGGDVEFANSSGSSSQILQIIRYKGWWGREFTRAYQRVADMVGYSMEHDRKAVLTTAACSAVSCFLDDPDYQQRIHNGVLSLNTHPDPTRWTLTDIQRIDAELRMFAPKLLEIDPTYLAIFLSKRAQYRITEPLYIPD
;
A
#
# COMPACT_ATOMS: atom_id res chain seq x y z
N MET A 1 -6.82 -21.12 -3.25
CA MET A 1 -7.35 -21.36 -4.61
C MET A 1 -6.71 -20.33 -5.53
N SER A 2 -5.90 -20.74 -6.51
CA SER A 2 -5.30 -19.83 -7.48
C SER A 2 -6.29 -19.67 -8.64
N ILE A 3 -6.52 -18.42 -9.05
CA ILE A 3 -7.32 -18.16 -10.26
C ILE A 3 -6.34 -18.28 -11.44
N GLU A 4 -6.59 -19.28 -12.28
CA GLU A 4 -5.88 -19.38 -13.54
C GLU A 4 -6.27 -18.17 -14.41
N PRO A 5 -5.31 -17.38 -14.94
CA PRO A 5 -5.60 -16.23 -15.80
C PRO A 5 -6.54 -16.57 -16.95
N PHE A 6 -6.46 -17.80 -17.42
CA PHE A 6 -7.27 -18.35 -18.51
C PHE A 6 -8.77 -18.48 -18.20
N GLN A 7 -9.15 -18.44 -16.93
CA GLN A 7 -10.56 -18.51 -16.51
C GLN A 7 -11.23 -17.14 -16.57
N VAL A 8 -10.45 -16.05 -16.69
CA VAL A 8 -10.99 -14.70 -16.76
C VAL A 8 -11.54 -14.45 -18.17
N PRO A 9 -12.85 -14.12 -18.33
CA PRO A 9 -13.48 -13.98 -19.62
C PRO A 9 -12.79 -12.97 -20.54
N LEU A 10 -12.27 -11.88 -20.01
CA LEU A 10 -11.52 -10.86 -20.77
C LEU A 10 -10.33 -11.44 -21.52
N TYR A 11 -9.65 -12.43 -20.92
CA TYR A 11 -8.43 -13.01 -21.50
C TYR A 11 -8.71 -14.18 -22.44
N GLN A 12 -9.90 -14.78 -22.40
CA GLN A 12 -10.22 -15.96 -23.23
C GLN A 12 -10.00 -15.71 -24.74
N PRO A 13 -10.43 -14.59 -25.34
CA PRO A 13 -10.15 -14.31 -26.76
C PRO A 13 -8.67 -14.11 -27.08
N LEU A 14 -7.85 -13.88 -26.06
CA LEU A 14 -6.43 -13.56 -26.17
C LEU A 14 -5.53 -14.76 -25.82
N MET A 15 -6.14 -15.91 -25.52
CA MET A 15 -5.45 -17.11 -25.03
C MET A 15 -4.21 -17.49 -25.84
N LYS A 16 -4.28 -17.48 -27.17
CA LYS A 16 -3.14 -17.83 -28.04
C LYS A 16 -1.94 -16.89 -27.83
N ARG A 17 -2.20 -15.58 -27.63
CA ARG A 17 -1.17 -14.58 -27.40
C ARG A 17 -0.59 -14.72 -25.99
N LEU A 18 -1.44 -14.97 -25.00
CA LEU A 18 -1.01 -15.22 -23.62
C LEU A 18 -0.18 -16.48 -23.51
N ASP A 19 -0.53 -17.54 -24.26
CA ASP A 19 0.22 -18.80 -24.29
C ASP A 19 1.65 -18.58 -24.84
N LEU A 20 1.80 -17.76 -25.87
CA LEU A 20 3.11 -17.35 -26.39
C LEU A 20 3.92 -16.58 -25.35
N PHE A 21 3.29 -15.65 -24.65
CA PHE A 21 3.93 -14.91 -23.57
C PHE A 21 4.43 -15.84 -22.45
N PHE A 22 3.58 -16.76 -21.95
CA PHE A 22 3.96 -17.65 -20.86
C PHE A 22 5.02 -18.68 -21.28
N LYS A 23 5.03 -19.10 -22.53
CA LYS A 23 6.02 -20.06 -23.06
C LYS A 23 7.35 -19.43 -23.43
N ALA A 24 7.32 -18.23 -23.98
CA ALA A 24 8.51 -17.55 -24.51
C ALA A 24 9.02 -16.40 -23.63
N GLY A 25 8.29 -16.03 -22.59
CA GLY A 25 8.59 -14.84 -21.79
C GLY A 25 8.43 -13.52 -22.56
N ASP A 26 7.67 -13.54 -23.66
CA ASP A 26 7.48 -12.37 -24.53
C ASP A 26 6.39 -11.43 -23.98
N PRO A 27 6.73 -10.25 -23.44
CA PRO A 27 5.75 -9.31 -22.90
C PRO A 27 4.78 -8.75 -23.95
N ALA A 28 5.10 -8.83 -25.25
CA ALA A 28 4.20 -8.39 -26.32
C ALA A 28 2.92 -9.22 -26.41
N GLY A 29 2.90 -10.40 -25.79
CA GLY A 29 1.69 -11.23 -25.67
C GLY A 29 0.67 -10.69 -24.68
N ILE A 30 1.08 -9.84 -23.72
CA ILE A 30 0.18 -9.31 -22.69
C ILE A 30 -0.70 -8.20 -23.31
N PRO A 31 -2.05 -8.29 -23.19
CA PRO A 31 -2.91 -7.22 -23.64
C PRO A 31 -2.72 -5.98 -22.79
N LEU A 32 -2.61 -4.82 -23.41
CA LEU A 32 -2.68 -3.55 -22.72
C LEU A 32 -4.14 -3.29 -22.35
N LEU A 33 -4.41 -3.16 -21.04
CA LEU A 33 -5.71 -2.83 -20.51
C LEU A 33 -5.71 -1.34 -20.11
N ASP A 34 -6.48 -0.56 -20.80
CA ASP A 34 -6.79 0.79 -20.37
C ASP A 34 -7.96 0.81 -19.36
N LYS A 35 -8.07 1.89 -18.62
CA LYS A 35 -9.12 2.06 -17.61
C LYS A 35 -10.53 1.97 -18.20
N LYS A 36 -10.71 2.44 -19.41
CA LYS A 36 -12.01 2.43 -20.10
C LYS A 36 -12.43 1.00 -20.44
N ALA A 37 -11.51 0.17 -20.94
CA ALA A 37 -11.76 -1.23 -21.23
C ALA A 37 -12.15 -2.02 -19.97
N ILE A 38 -11.48 -1.73 -18.84
CA ILE A 38 -11.81 -2.35 -17.56
C ILE A 38 -13.21 -1.97 -17.11
N ILE A 39 -13.54 -0.68 -17.09
CA ILE A 39 -14.84 -0.19 -16.59
C ILE A 39 -16.00 -0.66 -17.46
N SER A 40 -15.84 -0.64 -18.79
CA SER A 40 -16.93 -0.95 -19.72
C SER A 40 -17.43 -2.39 -19.63
N GLY A 41 -16.59 -3.31 -19.22
CA GLY A 41 -16.94 -4.73 -19.10
C GLY A 41 -17.13 -5.21 -17.67
N PHE A 42 -16.89 -4.36 -16.69
CA PHE A 42 -16.96 -4.73 -15.28
C PHE A 42 -18.42 -4.92 -14.80
N PRO A 43 -18.71 -5.94 -13.95
CA PRO A 43 -17.81 -6.99 -13.48
C PRO A 43 -17.69 -8.21 -14.42
N GLY A 44 -18.51 -8.30 -15.45
CA GLY A 44 -18.71 -9.50 -16.27
C GLY A 44 -17.42 -10.02 -16.91
N ASN A 45 -16.61 -9.13 -17.46
CA ASN A 45 -15.36 -9.48 -18.15
C ASN A 45 -14.27 -10.05 -17.23
N PHE A 46 -14.38 -9.78 -15.93
CA PHE A 46 -13.38 -10.22 -14.93
C PHE A 46 -13.90 -11.34 -14.03
N MET A 47 -15.21 -11.63 -14.10
CA MET A 47 -15.86 -12.56 -13.18
C MET A 47 -15.82 -13.99 -13.70
N THR A 48 -15.02 -14.84 -13.03
CA THR A 48 -15.05 -16.30 -13.26
C THR A 48 -16.26 -16.94 -12.60
N GLN A 49 -16.58 -18.17 -12.98
CA GLN A 49 -17.63 -18.95 -12.31
C GLN A 49 -17.33 -19.15 -10.82
N ALA A 50 -16.06 -19.41 -10.47
CA ALA A 50 -15.64 -19.54 -9.08
C ALA A 50 -15.87 -18.24 -8.27
N MET A 51 -15.64 -17.07 -8.88
CA MET A 51 -15.93 -15.79 -8.23
C MET A 51 -17.43 -15.56 -8.03
N ARG A 52 -18.29 -15.98 -8.97
CA ARG A 52 -19.74 -15.89 -8.80
C ARG A 52 -20.22 -16.68 -7.60
N VAL A 53 -19.79 -17.94 -7.51
CA VAL A 53 -20.07 -18.78 -6.34
C VAL A 53 -19.53 -18.17 -5.05
N GLY A 54 -18.30 -17.61 -5.09
CA GLY A 54 -17.69 -16.95 -3.94
C GLY A 54 -18.43 -15.68 -3.49
N ILE A 55 -19.06 -14.94 -4.42
CA ILE A 55 -19.93 -13.79 -4.06
C ILE A 55 -21.18 -14.27 -3.31
N GLU A 56 -21.83 -15.31 -3.81
CA GLU A 56 -23.01 -15.90 -3.17
C GLU A 56 -22.67 -16.47 -1.78
N GLY A 57 -21.51 -17.11 -1.65
CA GLY A 57 -20.97 -17.62 -0.39
C GLY A 57 -20.38 -16.57 0.55
N GLY A 58 -20.25 -15.33 0.09
CA GLY A 58 -19.66 -14.24 0.88
C GLY A 58 -18.14 -14.26 0.99
N ASP A 59 -17.44 -15.07 0.18
CA ASP A 59 -15.97 -15.21 0.18
C ASP A 59 -15.27 -14.21 -0.75
N VAL A 60 -16.02 -13.54 -1.62
CA VAL A 60 -15.54 -12.57 -2.59
C VAL A 60 -16.14 -11.20 -2.29
N GLU A 61 -15.36 -10.17 -2.46
CA GLU A 61 -15.74 -8.78 -2.25
C GLU A 61 -15.36 -7.89 -3.42
N PHE A 62 -16.09 -6.78 -3.57
CA PHE A 62 -15.73 -5.69 -4.46
C PHE A 62 -14.95 -4.64 -3.66
N ALA A 63 -13.81 -4.20 -4.20
CA ALA A 63 -13.01 -3.15 -3.62
C ALA A 63 -12.81 -2.02 -4.62
N ASN A 64 -12.73 -0.80 -4.11
CA ASN A 64 -12.53 0.39 -4.93
C ASN A 64 -11.07 0.84 -4.88
N SER A 65 -10.52 1.26 -6.03
CA SER A 65 -9.25 1.95 -6.04
C SER A 65 -9.42 3.39 -5.54
N SER A 66 -8.40 3.93 -4.85
CA SER A 66 -8.34 5.31 -4.38
C SER A 66 -8.07 6.34 -5.49
N GLY A 67 -8.28 6.00 -6.76
CA GLY A 67 -7.84 6.78 -7.90
C GLY A 67 -8.20 8.27 -7.83
N SER A 68 -7.23 9.12 -8.10
CA SER A 68 -7.35 10.59 -8.20
C SER A 68 -8.16 11.08 -9.41
N SER A 69 -8.55 10.20 -10.32
CA SER A 69 -9.39 10.50 -11.45
C SER A 69 -10.87 10.35 -11.08
N SER A 70 -11.73 11.13 -11.71
CA SER A 70 -13.19 11.13 -11.51
C SER A 70 -13.90 9.77 -11.68
N GLN A 71 -13.18 8.74 -12.13
CA GLN A 71 -13.68 7.39 -12.29
C GLN A 71 -12.99 6.45 -11.30
N ILE A 72 -13.77 5.89 -10.40
CA ILE A 72 -13.33 4.87 -9.45
C ILE A 72 -13.21 3.55 -10.21
N LEU A 73 -12.06 2.88 -10.08
CA LEU A 73 -11.86 1.53 -10.58
C LEU A 73 -12.30 0.54 -9.50
N GLN A 74 -13.23 -0.35 -9.85
CA GLN A 74 -13.60 -1.47 -8.99
C GLN A 74 -12.77 -2.70 -9.35
N ILE A 75 -12.42 -3.48 -8.35
CA ILE A 75 -11.75 -4.77 -8.48
C ILE A 75 -12.51 -5.84 -7.71
N ILE A 76 -12.39 -7.07 -8.14
CA ILE A 76 -12.95 -8.25 -7.49
C ILE A 76 -11.81 -8.99 -6.81
N ARG A 77 -11.97 -9.33 -5.53
CA ARG A 77 -10.96 -10.09 -4.78
C ARG A 77 -11.60 -11.01 -3.75
N TYR A 78 -10.87 -12.03 -3.35
CA TYR A 78 -11.26 -12.83 -2.18
C TYR A 78 -11.12 -12.01 -0.90
N LYS A 79 -12.06 -12.17 0.03
CA LYS A 79 -11.98 -11.55 1.35
C LYS A 79 -10.65 -11.84 2.02
N GLY A 80 -10.07 -10.82 2.62
CA GLY A 80 -8.77 -10.90 3.27
C GLY A 80 -7.58 -11.15 2.33
N TRP A 81 -7.78 -11.16 0.98
CA TRP A 81 -6.69 -11.33 0.04
C TRP A 81 -5.59 -10.28 0.26
N TRP A 82 -5.97 -9.02 0.35
CA TRP A 82 -5.01 -7.93 0.58
C TRP A 82 -4.19 -8.14 1.84
N GLY A 83 -4.85 -8.47 2.96
CA GLY A 83 -4.15 -8.73 4.23
C GLY A 83 -3.17 -9.90 4.14
N ARG A 84 -3.58 -11.01 3.50
CA ARG A 84 -2.69 -12.18 3.32
C ARG A 84 -1.48 -11.86 2.44
N GLU A 85 -1.68 -11.21 1.30
CA GLU A 85 -0.58 -10.89 0.38
C GLU A 85 0.33 -9.80 0.95
N PHE A 86 -0.25 -8.81 1.62
CA PHE A 86 0.51 -7.80 2.34
C PHE A 86 1.37 -8.43 3.43
N THR A 87 0.78 -9.29 4.28
CA THR A 87 1.51 -10.00 5.34
C THR A 87 2.64 -10.85 4.76
N ARG A 88 2.38 -11.58 3.67
CA ARG A 88 3.39 -12.40 3.01
C ARG A 88 4.54 -11.56 2.43
N ALA A 89 4.24 -10.47 1.76
CA ALA A 89 5.24 -9.56 1.22
C ALA A 89 6.04 -8.89 2.34
N TYR A 90 5.33 -8.46 3.38
CA TYR A 90 5.91 -7.80 4.53
C TYR A 90 6.82 -8.72 5.33
N GLN A 91 6.43 -10.00 5.51
CA GLN A 91 7.24 -10.98 6.20
C GLN A 91 8.62 -11.17 5.54
N ARG A 92 8.68 -11.17 4.22
CA ARG A 92 9.96 -11.25 3.50
C ARG A 92 10.90 -10.09 3.84
N VAL A 93 10.36 -8.87 3.90
CA VAL A 93 11.15 -7.69 4.29
C VAL A 93 11.52 -7.77 5.76
N ALA A 94 10.59 -8.16 6.62
CA ALA A 94 10.82 -8.36 8.04
C ALA A 94 11.96 -9.35 8.31
N ASP A 95 11.94 -10.49 7.62
CA ASP A 95 12.98 -11.53 7.75
C ASP A 95 14.37 -11.00 7.31
N MET A 96 14.41 -10.16 6.26
CA MET A 96 15.67 -9.58 5.78
C MET A 96 16.33 -8.63 6.79
N VAL A 97 15.54 -7.92 7.58
CA VAL A 97 16.00 -6.93 8.56
C VAL A 97 15.88 -7.40 10.01
N GLY A 98 15.50 -8.66 10.22
CA GLY A 98 15.31 -9.24 11.54
C GLY A 98 14.20 -8.60 12.37
N TYR A 99 13.16 -8.04 11.71
CA TYR A 99 12.02 -7.40 12.36
C TYR A 99 10.91 -8.40 12.69
N SER A 100 10.43 -8.38 13.92
CA SER A 100 9.27 -9.14 14.37
C SER A 100 8.04 -8.26 14.51
N MET A 101 6.98 -8.56 13.77
CA MET A 101 5.71 -7.81 13.86
C MET A 101 5.03 -7.88 15.23
N GLU A 102 5.36 -8.89 16.04
CA GLU A 102 4.74 -9.10 17.36
C GLU A 102 5.53 -8.43 18.48
N HIS A 103 6.84 -8.28 18.31
CA HIS A 103 7.73 -7.88 19.41
C HIS A 103 8.46 -6.57 19.17
N ASP A 104 8.67 -6.19 17.91
CA ASP A 104 9.45 -5.01 17.59
C ASP A 104 8.55 -3.79 17.28
N ARG A 105 9.10 -2.60 17.54
CA ARG A 105 8.44 -1.34 17.23
C ARG A 105 8.68 -0.93 15.79
N LYS A 106 7.65 -0.37 15.16
CA LYS A 106 7.70 0.17 13.81
C LYS A 106 7.24 1.63 13.78
N ALA A 107 7.91 2.48 13.01
CA ALA A 107 7.40 3.79 12.68
C ALA A 107 7.00 3.86 11.19
N VAL A 108 5.97 4.63 10.87
CA VAL A 108 5.50 4.84 9.51
C VAL A 108 5.42 6.31 9.18
N LEU A 109 5.94 6.70 8.01
CA LEU A 109 5.82 8.05 7.46
C LEU A 109 5.12 7.96 6.09
N THR A 110 3.81 8.14 6.11
CA THR A 110 2.92 8.07 4.96
C THR A 110 1.78 9.08 5.11
N THR A 111 0.73 8.98 4.31
CA THR A 111 -0.42 9.89 4.41
C THR A 111 -1.07 9.80 5.79
N ALA A 112 -1.38 10.93 6.40
CA ALA A 112 -2.07 10.98 7.69
C ALA A 112 -3.45 10.30 7.65
N ALA A 113 -4.12 10.34 6.50
CA ALA A 113 -5.43 9.74 6.28
C ALA A 113 -5.43 8.20 6.20
N CYS A 114 -4.26 7.57 6.07
CA CYS A 114 -4.12 6.11 5.89
C CYS A 114 -3.71 5.35 7.15
N SER A 115 -3.53 6.02 8.28
CA SER A 115 -3.39 5.35 9.56
C SER A 115 -4.76 4.74 9.92
N ALA A 116 -4.84 3.43 9.87
CA ALA A 116 -6.07 2.64 9.80
C ALA A 116 -7.08 2.80 10.94
N VAL A 117 -6.87 3.66 11.92
CA VAL A 117 -7.71 3.72 13.13
C VAL A 117 -8.25 5.12 13.46
N SER A 118 -7.64 6.20 12.97
CA SER A 118 -8.20 7.53 13.19
C SER A 118 -7.75 8.50 12.10
N CYS A 119 -8.53 8.58 11.07
CA CYS A 119 -8.24 9.45 9.93
C CYS A 119 -8.38 10.95 10.22
N PHE A 120 -8.87 11.38 11.37
CA PHE A 120 -9.30 12.76 11.59
C PHE A 120 -9.31 13.19 13.06
N LEU A 121 -8.27 12.89 13.79
CA LEU A 121 -8.03 13.67 15.00
C LEU A 121 -7.24 14.90 14.57
N ASP A 122 -7.84 16.08 14.72
CA ASP A 122 -7.11 17.33 14.62
C ASP A 122 -5.97 17.29 15.63
N ASP A 123 -4.72 17.23 15.13
CA ASP A 123 -3.49 17.25 15.90
C ASP A 123 -3.41 16.18 17.02
N PRO A 124 -3.40 14.87 16.70
CA PRO A 124 -3.29 13.81 17.69
C PRO A 124 -1.95 13.88 18.42
N ASP A 125 -2.00 13.75 19.74
CA ASP A 125 -0.79 13.71 20.56
C ASP A 125 0.08 12.45 20.24
N TYR A 126 1.30 12.42 20.79
CA TYR A 126 2.25 11.34 20.54
C TYR A 126 1.67 9.96 20.91
N GLN A 127 0.98 9.84 22.04
CA GLN A 127 0.45 8.56 22.53
C GLN A 127 -0.72 8.07 21.65
N GLN A 128 -1.55 8.99 21.19
CA GLN A 128 -2.68 8.67 20.33
C GLN A 128 -2.26 8.17 18.92
N ARG A 129 -1.02 8.41 18.54
CA ARG A 129 -0.47 7.96 17.26
C ARG A 129 0.26 6.61 17.33
N ILE A 130 0.31 6.00 18.51
CA ILE A 130 0.92 4.68 18.72
C ILE A 130 -0.19 3.63 18.82
N HIS A 131 -0.24 2.71 17.86
CA HIS A 131 -1.18 1.60 17.84
C HIS A 131 -0.46 0.28 17.56
N ASN A 132 -0.64 -0.70 18.43
CA ASN A 132 -0.05 -2.02 18.30
C ASN A 132 1.47 -2.01 17.94
N GLY A 133 2.25 -1.17 18.63
CA GLY A 133 3.69 -1.05 18.39
C GLY A 133 4.08 -0.27 17.13
N VAL A 134 3.12 0.39 16.47
CA VAL A 134 3.34 1.21 15.28
C VAL A 134 3.10 2.68 15.61
N LEU A 135 4.12 3.53 15.41
CA LEU A 135 4.02 4.98 15.51
C LEU A 135 3.75 5.60 14.13
N SER A 136 2.65 6.34 14.00
CA SER A 136 2.37 7.18 12.82
C SER A 136 3.01 8.55 13.00
N LEU A 137 4.00 8.88 12.15
CA LEU A 137 4.79 10.11 12.27
C LEU A 137 4.11 11.33 11.67
N ASN A 138 3.31 11.12 10.61
CA ASN A 138 2.69 12.23 9.89
C ASN A 138 1.35 12.62 10.51
N THR A 139 1.22 13.90 10.88
CA THR A 139 -0.02 14.50 11.41
C THR A 139 -0.67 15.48 10.44
N HIS A 140 -0.01 15.77 9.29
CA HIS A 140 -0.49 16.77 8.36
C HIS A 140 -0.93 16.15 7.03
N PRO A 141 -2.12 16.51 6.49
CA PRO A 141 -2.63 15.95 5.23
C PRO A 141 -1.76 16.31 4.00
N ASP A 142 -1.03 17.41 4.07
CA ASP A 142 -0.16 17.88 2.99
C ASP A 142 1.29 18.02 3.48
N PRO A 143 2.19 17.07 3.15
CA PRO A 143 3.59 17.09 3.62
C PRO A 143 4.41 18.26 3.03
N THR A 144 3.97 18.88 1.94
CA THR A 144 4.68 20.05 1.39
C THR A 144 4.58 21.25 2.32
N ARG A 145 3.59 21.27 3.22
CA ARG A 145 3.36 22.31 4.22
C ARG A 145 4.08 22.08 5.55
N TRP A 146 4.83 21.00 5.70
CA TRP A 146 5.61 20.77 6.91
C TRP A 146 6.53 21.93 7.24
N THR A 147 6.44 22.39 8.47
CA THR A 147 7.25 23.46 9.05
C THR A 147 8.54 22.89 9.66
N LEU A 148 9.43 23.76 10.12
CA LEU A 148 10.61 23.34 10.90
C LEU A 148 10.20 22.53 12.15
N THR A 149 9.14 22.96 12.83
CA THR A 149 8.62 22.28 14.03
C THR A 149 8.16 20.85 13.70
N ASP A 150 7.49 20.65 12.55
CA ASP A 150 7.06 19.30 12.14
C ASP A 150 8.25 18.38 11.89
N ILE A 151 9.29 18.89 11.21
CA ILE A 151 10.50 18.11 10.92
C ILE A 151 11.24 17.76 12.21
N GLN A 152 11.43 18.73 13.11
CA GLN A 152 12.07 18.50 14.41
C GLN A 152 11.28 17.52 15.28
N ARG A 153 9.95 17.59 15.25
CA ARG A 153 9.07 16.64 15.94
C ARG A 153 9.27 15.23 15.40
N ILE A 154 9.23 15.03 14.07
CA ILE A 154 9.45 13.71 13.45
C ILE A 154 10.82 13.15 13.86
N ASP A 155 11.88 13.94 13.78
CA ASP A 155 13.22 13.52 14.20
C ASP A 155 13.28 13.14 15.69
N ALA A 156 12.68 13.94 16.57
CA ALA A 156 12.65 13.68 18.00
C ALA A 156 11.85 12.41 18.33
N GLU A 157 10.70 12.24 17.71
CA GLU A 157 9.82 11.07 17.91
C GLU A 157 10.48 9.77 17.41
N LEU A 158 11.19 9.80 16.29
CA LEU A 158 11.97 8.65 15.82
C LEU A 158 13.02 8.24 16.84
N ARG A 159 13.78 9.19 17.40
CA ARG A 159 14.79 8.91 18.42
C ARG A 159 14.17 8.38 19.72
N MET A 160 13.08 8.99 20.16
CA MET A 160 12.39 8.60 21.38
C MET A 160 11.72 7.23 21.27
N PHE A 161 11.06 6.97 20.15
CA PHE A 161 10.37 5.72 19.92
C PHE A 161 11.35 4.58 19.59
N ALA A 162 12.49 4.91 18.98
CA ALA A 162 13.53 3.97 18.57
C ALA A 162 12.94 2.73 17.87
N PRO A 163 12.24 2.90 16.73
CA PRO A 163 11.66 1.78 16.01
C PRO A 163 12.77 0.88 15.44
N LYS A 164 12.54 -0.40 15.33
CA LYS A 164 13.44 -1.31 14.61
C LYS A 164 13.18 -1.32 13.10
N LEU A 165 11.99 -0.91 12.68
CA LEU A 165 11.63 -0.76 11.29
C LEU A 165 11.03 0.62 11.05
N LEU A 166 11.55 1.32 10.03
CA LEU A 166 11.01 2.57 9.53
C LEU A 166 10.46 2.36 8.12
N GLU A 167 9.14 2.40 7.98
CA GLU A 167 8.43 2.30 6.71
C GLU A 167 8.10 3.71 6.21
N ILE A 168 8.60 4.08 5.04
CA ILE A 168 8.40 5.42 4.49
C ILE A 168 7.90 5.33 3.05
N ASP A 169 6.83 6.05 2.74
CA ASP A 169 6.47 6.32 1.34
C ASP A 169 7.59 7.14 0.68
N PRO A 170 8.10 6.75 -0.52
CA PRO A 170 9.20 7.44 -1.19
C PRO A 170 8.96 8.93 -1.41
N THR A 171 7.73 9.35 -1.67
CA THR A 171 7.37 10.76 -1.84
C THR A 171 7.54 11.54 -0.54
N TYR A 172 7.08 10.95 0.57
CA TYR A 172 7.22 11.55 1.91
C TYR A 172 8.68 11.63 2.34
N LEU A 173 9.48 10.60 2.02
CA LEU A 173 10.92 10.62 2.27
C LEU A 173 11.61 11.76 1.52
N ALA A 174 11.32 11.92 0.23
CA ALA A 174 11.89 12.97 -0.60
C ALA A 174 11.55 14.37 -0.06
N ILE A 175 10.29 14.60 0.33
CA ILE A 175 9.85 15.87 0.92
C ILE A 175 10.53 16.08 2.27
N PHE A 176 10.58 15.07 3.13
CA PHE A 176 11.20 15.15 4.45
C PHE A 176 12.68 15.53 4.36
N LEU A 177 13.45 14.86 3.50
CA LEU A 177 14.87 15.16 3.29
C LEU A 177 15.08 16.56 2.69
N SER A 178 14.23 16.95 1.74
CA SER A 178 14.25 18.32 1.16
C SER A 178 14.01 19.39 2.22
N LYS A 179 13.03 19.17 3.10
CA LYS A 179 12.74 20.10 4.22
C LYS A 179 13.87 20.14 5.25
N ARG A 180 14.47 19.01 5.59
CA ARG A 180 15.66 18.98 6.46
C ARG A 180 16.79 19.83 5.88
N ALA A 181 17.07 19.69 4.57
CA ALA A 181 18.08 20.48 3.89
C ALA A 181 17.70 21.97 3.87
N GLN A 182 16.46 22.31 3.57
CA GLN A 182 15.95 23.69 3.59
C GLN A 182 16.15 24.36 4.95
N TYR A 183 15.88 23.63 6.04
CA TYR A 183 16.00 24.12 7.42
C TYR A 183 17.41 23.94 8.01
N ARG A 184 18.38 23.48 7.22
CA ARG A 184 19.78 23.25 7.61
C ARG A 184 19.93 22.35 8.84
N ILE A 185 19.09 21.33 8.94
CA ILE A 185 19.19 20.33 10.01
C ILE A 185 20.36 19.39 9.66
N THR A 186 21.42 19.43 10.48
CA THR A 186 22.68 18.67 10.26
C THR A 186 22.74 17.40 11.09
N GLU A 187 21.91 17.25 12.11
CA GLU A 187 21.87 16.02 12.90
C GLU A 187 21.55 14.83 12.00
N PRO A 188 22.23 13.69 12.16
CA PRO A 188 21.94 12.48 11.41
C PRO A 188 20.46 12.06 11.58
N LEU A 189 19.84 11.65 10.50
CA LEU A 189 18.53 10.99 10.60
C LEU A 189 18.70 9.71 11.44
N TYR A 190 17.77 9.46 12.36
CA TYR A 190 17.70 8.17 13.02
C TYR A 190 17.38 7.10 11.98
N ILE A 191 18.26 6.14 11.85
CA ILE A 191 18.05 4.94 11.02
C ILE A 191 18.15 3.76 11.98
N PRO A 192 17.17 2.85 11.99
CA PRO A 192 17.25 1.63 12.79
C PRO A 192 18.47 0.79 12.39
N ASP A 193 19.11 0.16 13.37
CA ASP A 193 20.23 -0.76 13.19
C ASP A 193 19.75 -2.10 12.60
#